data_572f4eff3f59d17b53c154cf7ee478bb
#
_entry.id   572f4eff3f59d17b53c154cf7ee478bb
#
_cell.length_a   1.000
_cell.length_b   1.000
_cell.length_c   1.000
_cell.angle_alpha   90.00
_cell.angle_beta   90.00
_cell.angle_gamma   90.00
#
_symmetry.space_group_name_H-M   'P 1'
#
loop_
_entity.id
_entity.type
_entity.pdbx_description
1 polymer ?
#
loop_
_entity_poly.entity_id
_entity_poly.type
_entity_poly.pdbx_seq_one_letter_code
_entity_poly.pdbx_strand_id
1 'polypeptide(L)'
;MIETDYKHIVLNENNVAMIAGTRTKVVELVLDYHAYEWSPEELQFQHPNFTTGQIHSALAYYWDHQAELDADIERRWQEVKQLQQSRELGSLEKRLKGRKTRE
;
A
#
# COMPACT_ATOMS: atom_id res chain seq x y z
N MET A 1 -5.90 17.28 9.59
CA MET A 1 -6.17 16.70 8.26
C MET A 1 -6.58 17.79 7.29
N ILE A 2 -6.10 17.70 6.09
CA ILE A 2 -6.38 18.69 5.05
C ILE A 2 -7.29 18.06 4.01
N GLU A 3 -8.42 18.70 3.72
CA GLU A 3 -9.31 18.27 2.68
C GLU A 3 -8.69 18.52 1.31
N THR A 4 -8.94 17.60 0.37
CA THR A 4 -8.50 17.75 -1.01
C THR A 4 -9.67 18.15 -1.90
N ASP A 5 -9.41 18.42 -3.17
CA ASP A 5 -10.45 18.67 -4.16
C ASP A 5 -11.25 17.40 -4.49
N TYR A 6 -10.81 16.26 -4.00
CA TYR A 6 -11.47 14.97 -4.24
C TYR A 6 -12.37 14.62 -3.07
N LYS A 7 -13.61 14.30 -3.38
CA LYS A 7 -14.55 13.84 -2.37
C LYS A 7 -14.00 12.60 -1.68
N HIS A 8 -14.14 12.51 -0.37
CA HIS A 8 -13.69 11.38 0.46
C HIS A 8 -12.18 11.26 0.61
N ILE A 9 -11.37 12.13 0.04
CA ILE A 9 -9.92 12.06 0.15
C ILE A 9 -9.40 13.22 0.96
N VAL A 10 -8.60 12.90 1.98
CA VAL A 10 -7.95 13.90 2.84
C VAL A 10 -6.46 13.59 2.94
N LEU A 11 -5.66 14.60 3.24
CA LEU A 11 -4.24 14.41 3.54
C LEU A 11 -4.04 14.37 5.04
N ASN A 12 -3.25 13.41 5.51
CA ASN A 12 -2.91 13.34 6.93
C ASN A 12 -1.75 14.28 7.26
N GLU A 13 -1.24 14.22 8.49
CA GLU A 13 -0.15 15.08 8.97
C GLU A 13 1.12 14.92 8.15
N ASN A 14 1.31 13.79 7.52
CA ASN A 14 2.49 13.49 6.69
C ASN A 14 2.23 13.73 5.22
N ASN A 15 1.15 14.42 4.87
CA ASN A 15 0.73 14.69 3.48
C ASN A 15 0.42 13.40 2.69
N VAL A 16 0.02 12.36 3.37
CA VAL A 16 -0.37 11.09 2.73
C VAL A 16 -1.88 11.09 2.53
N ALA A 17 -2.31 10.77 1.30
CA ALA A 17 -3.73 10.71 0.95
C ALA A 17 -4.41 9.51 1.62
N MET A 18 -5.52 9.78 2.27
CA MET A 18 -6.31 8.79 3.00
C MET A 18 -7.78 8.93 2.65
N ILE A 19 -8.52 7.86 2.83
CA ILE A 19 -9.98 7.90 2.71
C ILE A 19 -10.54 8.50 3.99
N ALA A 20 -11.27 9.60 3.85
CA ALA A 20 -11.80 10.35 4.99
C ALA A 20 -12.62 9.45 5.92
N GLY A 21 -12.42 9.63 7.22
CA GLY A 21 -13.13 8.83 8.23
C GLY A 21 -12.58 7.43 8.43
N THR A 22 -11.48 7.09 7.77
CA THR A 22 -10.84 5.78 7.90
C THR A 22 -9.35 5.94 8.15
N ARG A 23 -8.68 4.85 8.43
CA ARG A 23 -7.22 4.80 8.53
C ARG A 23 -6.57 4.25 7.26
N THR A 24 -7.36 4.03 6.22
CA THR A 24 -6.88 3.44 4.97
C THR A 24 -6.30 4.51 4.07
N LYS A 25 -5.09 4.29 3.62
CA LYS A 25 -4.41 5.16 2.67
C LYS A 25 -4.85 4.81 1.26
N VAL A 26 -4.92 5.82 0.40
CA VAL A 26 -5.24 5.61 -1.03
C VAL A 26 -4.27 4.58 -1.63
N VAL A 27 -2.99 4.67 -1.30
CA VAL A 27 -1.97 3.77 -1.83
C VAL A 27 -2.24 2.30 -1.48
N GLU A 28 -2.86 2.02 -0.35
CA GLU A 28 -3.20 0.64 0.04
C GLU A 28 -4.24 0.04 -0.91
N LEU A 29 -5.26 0.81 -1.30
CA LEU A 29 -6.24 0.37 -2.27
C LEU A 29 -5.62 0.21 -3.66
N VAL A 30 -4.73 1.12 -4.03
CA VAL A 30 -4.04 1.08 -5.33
C VAL A 30 -3.16 -0.16 -5.44
N LEU A 31 -2.50 -0.55 -4.35
CA LEU A 31 -1.69 -1.78 -4.33
C LEU A 31 -2.53 -3.01 -4.65
N ASP A 32 -3.71 -3.13 -4.03
CA ASP A 32 -4.63 -4.23 -4.32
C ASP A 32 -5.16 -4.16 -5.75
N TYR A 33 -5.49 -2.96 -6.21
CA TYR A 33 -5.97 -2.73 -7.56
C TYR A 33 -4.97 -3.22 -8.60
N HIS A 34 -3.68 -2.94 -8.41
CA HIS A 34 -2.63 -3.40 -9.33
C HIS A 34 -2.27 -4.87 -9.13
N ALA A 35 -2.17 -5.32 -7.88
CA ALA A 35 -1.71 -6.67 -7.58
C ALA A 35 -2.66 -7.74 -8.11
N TYR A 36 -3.95 -7.47 -8.04
CA TYR A 36 -4.99 -8.44 -8.44
C TYR A 36 -5.68 -8.07 -9.75
N GLU A 37 -5.34 -6.94 -10.33
CA GLU A 37 -5.96 -6.43 -11.56
C GLU A 37 -7.49 -6.32 -11.43
N TRP A 38 -7.96 -5.97 -10.24
CA TRP A 38 -9.38 -5.85 -9.97
C TRP A 38 -9.97 -4.60 -10.62
N SER A 39 -11.21 -4.72 -11.13
CA SER A 39 -12.00 -3.54 -11.51
C SER A 39 -12.38 -2.75 -10.25
N PRO A 40 -12.82 -1.49 -10.39
CA PRO A 40 -13.32 -0.75 -9.23
C PRO A 40 -14.45 -1.46 -8.49
N GLU A 41 -15.33 -2.15 -9.22
CA GLU A 41 -16.43 -2.91 -8.64
C GLU A 41 -15.93 -4.08 -7.81
N GLU A 42 -14.95 -4.82 -8.33
CA GLU A 42 -14.35 -5.94 -7.60
C GLU A 42 -13.58 -5.45 -6.38
N LEU A 43 -12.88 -4.32 -6.52
CA LEU A 43 -12.16 -3.71 -5.41
C LEU A 43 -13.13 -3.36 -4.28
N GLN A 44 -14.30 -2.78 -4.61
CA GLN A 44 -15.32 -2.48 -3.63
C GLN A 44 -15.90 -3.75 -2.99
N PHE A 45 -16.09 -4.78 -3.78
CA PHE A 45 -16.58 -6.07 -3.28
C PHE A 45 -15.61 -6.67 -2.27
N GLN A 46 -14.30 -6.59 -2.53
CA GLN A 46 -13.28 -7.10 -1.62
C GLN A 46 -13.08 -6.21 -0.39
N HIS A 47 -13.50 -4.95 -0.47
CA HIS A 47 -13.43 -3.99 0.63
C HIS A 47 -14.84 -3.48 0.95
N PRO A 48 -15.71 -4.32 1.54
CA PRO A 48 -17.11 -3.96 1.74
C PRO A 48 -17.34 -2.81 2.72
N ASN A 49 -16.29 -2.42 3.46
CA ASN A 49 -16.35 -1.28 4.37
C ASN A 49 -16.38 0.06 3.62
N PHE A 50 -16.03 0.06 2.34
CA PHE A 50 -15.99 1.27 1.54
C PHE A 50 -17.14 1.28 0.56
N THR A 51 -17.64 2.49 0.28
CA THR A 51 -18.66 2.69 -0.77
C THR A 51 -17.98 2.73 -2.14
N THR A 52 -18.76 2.50 -3.17
CA THR A 52 -18.28 2.64 -4.55
C THR A 52 -17.74 4.05 -4.80
N GLY A 53 -18.40 5.07 -4.24
CA GLY A 53 -17.93 6.46 -4.35
C GLY A 53 -16.57 6.68 -3.74
N GLN A 54 -16.31 6.09 -2.58
CA GLN A 54 -15.00 6.17 -1.95
C GLN A 54 -13.92 5.51 -2.80
N ILE A 55 -14.20 4.34 -3.36
CA ILE A 55 -13.27 3.61 -4.23
C ILE A 55 -12.97 4.45 -5.49
N HIS A 56 -13.99 4.98 -6.16
CA HIS A 56 -13.77 5.80 -7.35
C HIS A 56 -13.01 7.08 -7.04
N SER A 57 -13.26 7.71 -5.90
CA SER A 57 -12.52 8.90 -5.49
C SER A 57 -11.04 8.58 -5.24
N ALA A 58 -10.76 7.46 -4.60
CA ALA A 58 -9.38 7.01 -4.36
C ALA A 58 -8.66 6.75 -5.68
N LEU A 59 -9.30 6.07 -6.62
CA LEU A 59 -8.70 5.79 -7.93
C LEU A 59 -8.54 7.07 -8.76
N ALA A 60 -9.50 7.99 -8.71
CA ALA A 60 -9.38 9.28 -9.39
C ALA A 60 -8.18 10.05 -8.85
N TYR A 61 -8.03 10.11 -7.54
CA TYR A 61 -6.87 10.75 -6.92
C TYR A 61 -5.58 10.10 -7.40
N TYR A 62 -5.54 8.77 -7.40
CA TYR A 62 -4.37 8.03 -7.87
C TYR A 62 -3.99 8.39 -9.31
N TRP A 63 -4.97 8.34 -10.22
CA TRP A 63 -4.69 8.59 -11.64
C TRP A 63 -4.20 10.02 -11.89
N ASP A 64 -4.71 10.99 -11.14
CA ASP A 64 -4.29 12.38 -11.26
C ASP A 64 -2.94 12.65 -10.58
N HIS A 65 -2.54 11.80 -9.64
CA HIS A 65 -1.27 11.92 -8.93
C HIS A 65 -0.40 10.68 -9.14
N GLN A 66 -0.52 10.07 -10.31
CA GLN A 66 0.06 8.76 -10.60
C GLN A 66 1.57 8.72 -10.35
N ALA A 67 2.31 9.69 -10.88
CA ALA A 67 3.77 9.72 -10.75
C ALA A 67 4.20 9.75 -9.27
N GLU A 68 3.52 10.57 -8.48
CA GLU A 68 3.80 10.72 -7.06
C GLU A 68 3.48 9.44 -6.27
N LEU A 69 2.32 8.85 -6.53
CA LEU A 69 1.90 7.63 -5.83
C LEU A 69 2.67 6.41 -6.30
N ASP A 70 3.02 6.32 -7.58
CA ASP A 70 3.86 5.23 -8.08
C ASP A 70 5.26 5.30 -7.48
N ALA A 71 5.81 6.49 -7.28
CA ALA A 71 7.08 6.66 -6.61
C ALA A 71 7.00 6.21 -5.14
N ASP A 72 5.89 6.50 -4.46
CA ASP A 72 5.66 6.05 -3.09
C ASP A 72 5.53 4.53 -3.02
N ILE A 73 4.81 3.92 -3.95
CA ILE A 73 4.67 2.46 -4.06
C ILE A 73 6.04 1.83 -4.27
N GLU A 74 6.84 2.36 -5.18
CA GLU A 74 8.18 1.83 -5.45
C GLU A 74 9.06 1.90 -4.22
N ARG A 75 8.99 3.00 -3.47
CA ARG A 75 9.73 3.17 -2.23
C ARG A 75 9.33 2.12 -1.20
N ARG A 76 8.03 1.85 -1.06
CA ARG A 76 7.50 0.85 -0.15
C ARG A 76 7.96 -0.55 -0.55
N TRP A 77 7.96 -0.85 -1.84
CA TRP A 77 8.47 -2.12 -2.35
C TRP A 77 9.95 -2.30 -2.03
N GLN A 78 10.75 -1.27 -2.20
CA GLN A 78 12.17 -1.32 -1.88
C GLN A 78 12.40 -1.57 -0.39
N GLU A 79 11.64 -0.92 0.47
CA GLU A 79 11.70 -1.15 1.91
C GLU A 79 11.34 -2.58 2.28
N VAL A 80 10.29 -3.12 1.70
CA VAL A 80 9.86 -4.49 1.93
C VAL A 80 10.92 -5.48 1.46
N LYS A 81 11.49 -5.26 0.28
CA LYS A 81 12.58 -6.10 -0.24
C LYS A 81 13.79 -6.09 0.68
N GLN A 82 14.18 -4.92 1.17
CA GLN A 82 15.31 -4.81 2.10
C GLN A 82 15.04 -5.56 3.40
N LEU A 83 13.83 -5.44 3.94
CA LEU A 83 13.44 -6.17 5.14
C LEU A 83 13.44 -7.67 4.91
N GLN A 84 12.92 -8.12 3.77
CA GLN A 84 12.92 -9.53 3.42
C GLN A 84 14.34 -10.08 3.27
N GLN A 85 15.21 -9.35 2.57
CA GLN A 85 16.60 -9.73 2.41
C GLN A 85 17.30 -9.81 3.76
N SER A 86 17.08 -8.85 4.63
CA SER A 86 17.64 -8.86 5.98
C SER A 86 17.18 -10.08 6.78
N ARG A 87 15.88 -10.40 6.68
CA ARG A 87 15.31 -11.57 7.35
C ARG A 87 15.90 -12.87 6.80
N GLU A 88 16.00 -12.96 5.48
CA GLU A 88 16.56 -14.14 4.82
C GLU A 88 18.03 -14.35 5.20
N LEU A 89 18.82 -13.28 5.19
CA LEU A 89 20.21 -13.33 5.61
C LEU A 89 20.34 -13.74 7.07
N GLY A 90 19.51 -13.18 7.94
CA GLY A 90 19.49 -13.56 9.35
C GLY A 90 19.12 -15.01 9.54
N SER A 91 18.12 -15.49 8.81
CA SER A 91 17.71 -16.90 8.85
C SER A 91 18.81 -17.82 8.33
N LEU A 92 19.48 -17.44 7.25
CA LEU A 92 20.60 -18.20 6.70
C LEU A 92 21.75 -18.29 7.68
N GLU A 93 22.11 -17.20 8.32
CA GLU A 93 23.15 -17.18 9.33
C GLU A 93 22.82 -18.14 10.48
N LYS A 94 21.59 -18.10 10.96
CA LYS A 94 21.15 -19.01 12.02
C LYS A 94 21.20 -20.46 11.57
N ARG A 95 20.78 -20.74 10.35
CA ARG A 95 20.84 -22.10 9.78
C ARG A 95 22.27 -22.58 9.64
N LEU A 96 23.14 -21.73 9.13
CA LEU A 96 24.54 -22.06 8.95
C LEU A 96 25.22 -22.30 10.28
N LYS A 97 24.98 -21.44 11.27
CA LYS A 97 25.51 -21.64 12.62
C LYS A 97 24.97 -22.91 13.25
N GLY A 98 23.72 -23.21 13.08
CA GLY A 98 23.11 -24.44 13.56
C GLY A 98 23.74 -25.68 12.94
N ARG A 99 23.97 -25.63 11.61
CA ARG A 99 24.66 -26.73 10.92
C ARG A 99 26.07 -26.93 11.40
N LYS A 100 26.84 -25.85 11.54
CA LYS A 100 28.19 -25.91 12.06
C LYS A 100 28.21 -26.49 13.45
N THR A 101 27.24 -26.14 14.27
CA THR A 101 27.13 -26.63 15.62
C THR A 101 26.85 -28.15 15.66
N ARG A 102 26.07 -28.63 14.68
CA ARG A 102 25.71 -30.04 14.59
C ARG A 102 26.80 -30.89 13.96
N GLU A 103 27.61 -30.30 13.15
CA GLU A 103 28.75 -30.95 12.51
C GLU A 103 29.93 -31.03 13.46
#